data_afffa25e189b1ceb0ad337e69e5e6a71
#
_entry.id   afffa25e189b1ceb0ad337e69e5e6a71
#
_cell.length_a   1.000
_cell.length_b   1.000
_cell.length_c   1.000
_cell.angle_alpha   90.00
_cell.angle_beta   90.00
_cell.angle_gamma   90.00
#
_symmetry.space_group_name_H-M   'P 1'
#
loop_
_entity.id
_entity.type
_entity.pdbx_description
1 polymer ?
#
loop_
_entity_poly.entity_id
_entity_poly.type
_entity_poly.pdbx_seq_one_letter_code
_entity_poly.pdbx_strand_id
1 'polypeptide(L)'
;GSEMCIRDSYYTEFVKQTPNDTIVLTLACGKYRFNDLDLGEIGGLPRLMDMGQCNDAYGAIKVATALAEAFNCGVNELPLSYVLSWYEQKAVCILLTLLHLGIRNIRLGPSLPAFLSKDVLAFLVEHYGIGPITTPENDLSTLMK
;
A
#
# COMPACT_ATOMS: atom_id res chain seq x y z
N GLY A 1 -13.22 -1.15 -19.97
CA GLY A 1 -11.89 -0.95 -20.57
C GLY A 1 -11.26 0.38 -20.17
N SER A 2 -11.98 1.49 -20.35
CA SER A 2 -11.44 2.84 -20.06
C SER A 2 -11.20 3.11 -18.57
N GLU A 3 -12.09 2.64 -17.70
CA GLU A 3 -11.92 2.82 -16.25
C GLU A 3 -10.73 2.03 -15.70
N MET A 4 -10.45 0.85 -16.24
CA MET A 4 -9.31 0.04 -15.82
C MET A 4 -7.99 0.69 -16.22
N CYS A 5 -7.90 1.32 -17.40
CA CYS A 5 -6.71 2.05 -17.84
C CYS A 5 -6.44 3.31 -17.01
N ILE A 6 -7.48 4.06 -16.62
CA ILE A 6 -7.34 5.24 -15.77
C ILE A 6 -6.85 4.85 -14.37
N ARG A 7 -7.32 3.73 -13.86
CA ARG A 7 -6.94 3.21 -12.53
C ARG A 7 -5.53 2.61 -12.52
N ASP A 8 -5.11 2.01 -13.63
CA ASP A 8 -3.72 1.55 -13.79
C ASP A 8 -2.76 2.73 -13.85
N SER A 9 -3.13 3.84 -14.48
CA SER A 9 -2.31 5.05 -14.53
C SER A 9 -2.10 5.67 -13.13
N TYR A 10 -3.10 5.65 -12.25
CA TYR A 10 -2.96 6.16 -10.88
C TYR A 10 -1.79 5.49 -10.15
N TYR A 11 -1.76 4.15 -10.11
CA TYR A 11 -0.71 3.43 -9.37
C TYR A 11 0.67 3.62 -9.98
N THR A 12 0.75 3.65 -11.30
CA THR A 12 2.01 3.90 -12.01
C THR A 12 2.52 5.31 -11.72
N GLU A 13 1.66 6.31 -11.80
CA GLU A 13 2.03 7.70 -11.48
C GLU A 13 2.35 7.88 -9.99
N PHE A 14 1.60 7.23 -9.10
CA PHE A 14 1.89 7.23 -7.67
C PHE A 14 3.32 6.72 -7.40
N VAL A 15 3.70 5.57 -7.99
CA VAL A 15 5.03 4.99 -7.82
C VAL A 15 6.12 5.88 -8.42
N LYS A 16 5.90 6.45 -9.61
CA LYS A 16 6.87 7.36 -10.24
C LYS A 16 7.11 8.65 -9.47
N GLN A 17 6.10 9.13 -8.76
CA GLN A 17 6.16 10.37 -7.99
C GLN A 17 6.66 10.16 -6.54
N THR A 18 6.96 8.92 -6.14
CA THR A 18 7.54 8.69 -4.81
C THR A 18 8.88 9.42 -4.67
N PRO A 19 9.16 10.04 -3.51
CA PRO A 19 10.44 10.69 -3.25
C PRO A 19 11.64 9.78 -3.54
N ASN A 20 12.76 10.36 -3.92
CA ASN A 20 13.96 9.61 -4.32
C ASN A 20 14.60 8.81 -3.18
N ASP A 21 14.25 9.08 -1.94
CA ASP A 21 14.67 8.39 -0.73
C ASP A 21 13.67 7.30 -0.27
N THR A 22 12.67 6.99 -1.10
CA THR A 22 11.62 6.02 -0.80
C THR A 22 11.86 4.70 -1.52
N ILE A 23 11.77 3.59 -0.76
CA ILE A 23 11.74 2.23 -1.29
C ILE A 23 10.28 1.81 -1.48
N VAL A 24 9.97 1.27 -2.64
CA VAL A 24 8.64 0.76 -3.00
C VAL A 24 8.66 -0.76 -2.96
N LEU A 25 7.91 -1.33 -2.02
CA LEU A 25 7.67 -2.76 -1.95
C LEU A 25 6.36 -3.07 -2.69
N THR A 26 6.43 -3.84 -3.76
CA THR A 26 5.26 -4.24 -4.53
C THR A 26 5.06 -5.74 -4.50
N LEU A 27 3.81 -6.19 -4.54
CA LEU A 27 3.50 -7.61 -4.49
C LEU A 27 2.20 -7.95 -5.25
N ALA A 28 1.97 -9.22 -5.46
CA ALA A 28 0.79 -9.76 -6.13
C ALA A 28 0.63 -9.26 -7.58
N CYS A 29 -0.61 -9.13 -8.07
CA CYS A 29 -0.87 -8.70 -9.44
C CYS A 29 -0.47 -7.23 -9.70
N GLY A 30 -0.45 -6.41 -8.65
CA GLY A 30 -0.07 -4.99 -8.74
C GLY A 30 1.33 -4.76 -9.28
N LYS A 31 2.26 -5.65 -8.95
CA LYS A 31 3.67 -5.55 -9.36
C LYS A 31 3.87 -5.49 -10.87
N TYR A 32 3.02 -6.17 -11.64
CA TYR A 32 3.12 -6.21 -13.11
C TYR A 32 2.87 -4.87 -13.79
N ARG A 33 2.41 -3.85 -13.05
CA ARG A 33 2.30 -2.47 -13.55
C ARG A 33 3.62 -1.70 -13.49
N PHE A 34 4.56 -2.21 -12.72
CA PHE A 34 5.78 -1.49 -12.34
C PHE A 34 7.07 -2.23 -12.71
N ASN A 35 7.00 -3.50 -13.10
CA ASN A 35 8.18 -4.35 -13.34
C ASN A 35 9.20 -3.76 -14.33
N ASP A 36 8.74 -2.91 -15.23
CA ASP A 36 9.55 -2.23 -16.25
C ASP A 36 10.04 -0.84 -15.83
N LEU A 37 9.65 -0.38 -14.63
CA LEU A 37 10.10 0.90 -14.12
C LEU A 37 11.48 0.77 -13.47
N ASP A 38 12.39 1.63 -13.89
CA ASP A 38 13.66 1.85 -13.20
C ASP A 38 13.54 3.09 -12.31
N LEU A 39 13.47 2.86 -11.00
CA LEU A 39 13.45 3.94 -9.99
C LEU A 39 14.84 4.24 -9.43
N GLY A 40 15.88 3.53 -9.89
CA GLY A 40 17.24 3.65 -9.35
C GLY A 40 17.44 2.88 -8.04
N GLU A 41 18.48 3.25 -7.31
CA GLU A 41 18.95 2.54 -6.10
C GLU A 41 19.15 3.50 -4.92
N ILE A 42 19.01 2.96 -3.71
CA ILE A 42 19.37 3.61 -2.45
C ILE A 42 20.32 2.69 -1.67
N GLY A 43 21.54 3.14 -1.43
CA GLY A 43 22.52 2.36 -0.66
C GLY A 43 22.89 1.01 -1.29
N GLY A 44 22.80 0.88 -2.62
CA GLY A 44 23.04 -0.37 -3.33
C GLY A 44 21.85 -1.33 -3.35
N LEU A 45 20.67 -0.87 -2.88
CA LEU A 45 19.42 -1.61 -2.96
C LEU A 45 18.50 -0.97 -4.00
N PRO A 46 17.85 -1.76 -4.89
CA PRO A 46 16.90 -1.21 -5.83
C PRO A 46 15.72 -0.56 -5.10
N ARG A 47 15.28 0.61 -5.56
CA ARG A 47 14.14 1.30 -4.96
C ARG A 47 12.81 0.59 -5.21
N LEU A 48 12.71 -0.20 -6.25
CA LEU A 48 11.53 -1.02 -6.55
C LEU A 48 11.86 -2.48 -6.27
N MET A 49 11.17 -3.07 -5.29
CA MET A 49 11.38 -4.46 -4.89
C MET A 49 10.12 -5.28 -5.03
N ASP A 50 10.22 -6.40 -5.74
CA ASP A 50 9.15 -7.39 -5.87
C ASP A 50 9.15 -8.33 -4.66
N MET A 51 8.10 -8.26 -3.85
CA MET A 51 7.91 -9.11 -2.66
C MET A 51 7.19 -10.42 -2.95
N GLY A 52 6.91 -10.73 -4.22
CA GLY A 52 6.29 -12.00 -4.62
C GLY A 52 4.78 -11.94 -4.88
N GLN A 53 4.08 -13.02 -4.62
CA GLN A 53 2.66 -13.18 -4.88
C GLN A 53 1.79 -12.74 -3.66
N CYS A 54 0.46 -12.86 -3.79
CA CYS A 54 -0.47 -12.52 -2.70
C CYS A 54 -0.16 -13.27 -1.40
N ASN A 55 0.30 -14.51 -1.49
CA ASN A 55 0.68 -15.34 -0.34
C ASN A 55 1.90 -14.76 0.40
N ASP A 56 2.72 -13.99 -0.29
CA ASP A 56 3.96 -13.40 0.25
C ASP A 56 3.70 -12.08 0.97
N ALA A 57 2.43 -11.62 1.05
CA ALA A 57 2.05 -10.49 1.90
C ALA A 57 2.50 -10.68 3.36
N TYR A 58 2.55 -11.92 3.83
CA TYR A 58 3.13 -12.27 5.13
C TYR A 58 4.61 -11.88 5.23
N GLY A 59 5.38 -12.11 4.16
CA GLY A 59 6.79 -11.69 4.08
C GLY A 59 6.94 -10.16 4.21
N ALA A 60 6.10 -9.40 3.52
CA ALA A 60 6.10 -7.94 3.64
C ALA A 60 5.77 -7.46 5.07
N ILE A 61 4.82 -8.11 5.74
CA ILE A 61 4.50 -7.84 7.15
C ILE A 61 5.70 -8.16 8.04
N LYS A 62 6.39 -9.28 7.81
CA LYS A 62 7.61 -9.61 8.56
C LYS A 62 8.74 -8.61 8.37
N VAL A 63 8.90 -8.06 7.17
CA VAL A 63 9.86 -6.98 6.93
C VAL A 63 9.48 -5.75 7.76
N ALA A 64 8.20 -5.34 7.74
CA ALA A 64 7.73 -4.20 8.54
C ALA A 64 7.94 -4.41 10.04
N THR A 65 7.65 -5.60 10.57
CA THR A 65 7.86 -5.91 12.00
C THR A 65 9.34 -5.96 12.36
N ALA A 66 10.19 -6.54 11.51
CA ALA A 66 11.64 -6.57 11.73
C ALA A 66 12.27 -5.17 11.71
N LEU A 67 11.79 -4.28 10.82
CA LEU A 67 12.19 -2.88 10.83
C LEU A 67 11.75 -2.18 12.12
N ALA A 68 10.53 -2.40 12.58
CA ALA A 68 10.05 -1.82 13.84
C ALA A 68 10.92 -2.27 15.03
N GLU A 69 11.27 -3.55 15.10
CA GLU A 69 12.20 -4.08 16.10
C GLU A 69 13.59 -3.44 15.98
N ALA A 70 14.14 -3.35 14.76
CA ALA A 70 15.47 -2.79 14.54
C ALA A 70 15.57 -1.31 14.94
N PHE A 71 14.49 -0.54 14.72
CA PHE A 71 14.40 0.86 15.11
C PHE A 71 13.82 1.07 16.51
N ASN A 72 13.48 -0.01 17.22
CA ASN A 72 12.91 0.00 18.57
C ASN A 72 11.65 0.89 18.66
N CYS A 73 10.74 0.75 17.71
CA CYS A 73 9.50 1.52 17.61
C CYS A 73 8.30 0.63 17.21
N GLY A 74 7.10 1.18 17.27
CA GLY A 74 5.90 0.51 16.75
C GLY A 74 5.83 0.54 15.21
N VAL A 75 5.15 -0.43 14.61
CA VAL A 75 5.00 -0.49 13.13
C VAL A 75 4.36 0.77 12.56
N ASN A 76 3.43 1.40 13.31
CA ASN A 76 2.80 2.66 12.90
C ASN A 76 3.67 3.91 13.10
N GLU A 77 4.81 3.78 13.77
CA GLU A 77 5.78 4.85 13.97
C GLU A 77 6.86 4.84 12.89
N LEU A 78 6.95 3.74 12.13
CA LEU A 78 7.80 3.68 10.95
C LEU A 78 7.23 4.55 9.83
N PRO A 79 8.07 5.13 8.97
CA PRO A 79 7.64 5.88 7.79
C PRO A 79 7.16 4.93 6.68
N LEU A 80 6.14 4.14 6.99
CA LEU A 80 5.54 3.18 6.07
C LEU A 80 4.17 3.67 5.61
N SER A 81 3.92 3.53 4.31
CA SER A 81 2.64 3.85 3.69
C SER A 81 2.06 2.61 3.01
N TYR A 82 0.78 2.38 3.19
CA TYR A 82 0.11 1.19 2.69
C TYR A 82 -0.96 1.59 1.67
N VAL A 83 -0.80 1.09 0.44
CA VAL A 83 -1.76 1.29 -0.65
C VAL A 83 -2.19 -0.07 -1.17
N LEU A 84 -3.46 -0.42 -0.94
CA LEU A 84 -4.04 -1.69 -1.36
C LEU A 84 -4.90 -1.48 -2.60
N SER A 85 -4.54 -2.17 -3.66
CA SER A 85 -5.32 -2.24 -4.89
C SER A 85 -6.34 -3.37 -4.77
N TRP A 86 -7.61 -3.01 -4.80
CA TRP A 86 -8.70 -3.94 -4.57
C TRP A 86 -9.11 -4.69 -5.83
N TYR A 87 -8.85 -6.00 -5.93
CA TYR A 87 -9.24 -6.81 -7.09
C TYR A 87 -9.96 -8.11 -6.73
N GLU A 88 -9.74 -8.67 -5.53
CA GLU A 88 -10.33 -9.94 -5.15
C GLU A 88 -10.43 -10.12 -3.61
N GLN A 89 -11.10 -11.20 -3.21
CA GLN A 89 -11.34 -11.54 -1.80
C GLN A 89 -10.07 -11.67 -0.95
N LYS A 90 -8.94 -12.05 -1.54
CA LYS A 90 -7.66 -12.14 -0.83
C LYS A 90 -7.18 -10.80 -0.30
N ALA A 91 -7.47 -9.72 -1.01
CA ALA A 91 -7.15 -8.37 -0.53
C ALA A 91 -7.95 -8.03 0.75
N VAL A 92 -9.17 -8.56 0.90
CA VAL A 92 -9.96 -8.43 2.14
C VAL A 92 -9.24 -9.12 3.29
N CYS A 93 -8.77 -10.35 3.09
CA CYS A 93 -8.05 -11.10 4.11
C CYS A 93 -6.77 -10.38 4.53
N ILE A 94 -6.03 -9.83 3.56
CA ILE A 94 -4.82 -9.03 3.83
C ILE A 94 -5.19 -7.79 4.63
N LEU A 95 -6.22 -7.04 4.21
CA LEU A 95 -6.69 -5.86 4.92
C LEU A 95 -7.05 -6.20 6.37
N LEU A 96 -7.87 -7.22 6.60
CA LEU A 96 -8.27 -7.64 7.94
C LEU A 96 -7.08 -8.06 8.80
N THR A 97 -6.07 -8.71 8.20
CA THR A 97 -4.83 -9.06 8.90
C THR A 97 -4.06 -7.81 9.32
N LEU A 98 -3.92 -6.82 8.43
CA LEU A 98 -3.26 -5.55 8.75
C LEU A 98 -3.98 -4.82 9.89
N LEU A 99 -5.32 -4.77 9.85
CA LEU A 99 -6.12 -4.16 10.89
C LEU A 99 -6.00 -4.90 12.23
N HIS A 100 -5.97 -6.24 12.20
CA HIS A 100 -5.75 -7.07 13.38
C HIS A 100 -4.38 -6.80 14.03
N LEU A 101 -3.37 -6.55 13.23
CA LEU A 101 -2.04 -6.16 13.68
C LEU A 101 -1.95 -4.69 14.13
N GLY A 102 -3.06 -3.96 14.08
CA GLY A 102 -3.13 -2.57 14.49
C GLY A 102 -2.54 -1.58 13.47
N ILE A 103 -2.27 -2.01 12.25
CA ILE A 103 -1.75 -1.13 11.19
C ILE A 103 -2.84 -0.16 10.74
N ARG A 104 -2.46 1.11 10.57
CA ARG A 104 -3.36 2.23 10.27
C ARG A 104 -2.95 2.95 8.98
N ASN A 105 -3.77 3.94 8.59
CA ASN A 105 -3.50 4.84 7.45
C ASN A 105 -3.34 4.11 6.11
N ILE A 106 -4.27 3.19 5.82
CA ILE A 106 -4.27 2.38 4.60
C ILE A 106 -5.12 3.06 3.54
N ARG A 107 -4.58 3.25 2.33
CA ARG A 107 -5.34 3.67 1.15
C ARG A 107 -5.88 2.46 0.41
N LEU A 108 -7.17 2.47 0.11
CA LEU A 108 -7.86 1.42 -0.62
C LEU A 108 -8.31 1.93 -1.99
N GLY A 109 -8.03 1.19 -3.03
CA GLY A 109 -8.47 1.52 -4.38
C GLY A 109 -8.74 0.29 -5.22
N PRO A 110 -9.28 0.47 -6.40
CA PRO A 110 -9.82 1.71 -6.99
C PRO A 110 -11.22 2.10 -6.50
N SER A 111 -11.91 1.20 -5.81
CA SER A 111 -13.21 1.44 -5.18
C SER A 111 -13.26 0.76 -3.82
N LEU A 112 -14.06 1.31 -2.92
CA LEU A 112 -14.34 0.66 -1.66
C LEU A 112 -15.18 -0.60 -1.89
N PRO A 113 -14.99 -1.65 -1.07
CA PRO A 113 -15.75 -2.87 -1.22
C PRO A 113 -17.27 -2.63 -1.12
N ALA A 114 -18.03 -3.09 -2.10
CA ALA A 114 -19.47 -2.88 -2.16
C ALA A 114 -20.26 -3.54 -1.00
N PHE A 115 -19.65 -4.50 -0.31
CA PHE A 115 -20.28 -5.17 0.84
C PHE A 115 -20.11 -4.40 2.17
N LEU A 116 -19.30 -3.35 2.20
CA LEU A 116 -19.17 -2.52 3.41
C LEU A 116 -20.40 -1.62 3.55
N SER A 117 -21.11 -1.78 4.67
CA SER A 117 -22.14 -0.83 5.04
C SER A 117 -21.53 0.54 5.36
N LYS A 118 -22.36 1.60 5.28
CA LYS A 118 -21.90 2.96 5.62
C LYS A 118 -21.36 3.05 7.05
N ASP A 119 -21.97 2.34 7.98
CA ASP A 119 -21.58 2.36 9.40
C ASP A 119 -20.23 1.65 9.62
N VAL A 120 -20.05 0.49 8.97
CA VAL A 120 -18.76 -0.21 9.01
C VAL A 120 -17.66 0.61 8.37
N LEU A 121 -17.94 1.26 7.25
CA LEU A 121 -16.98 2.15 6.60
C LEU A 121 -16.61 3.33 7.50
N ALA A 122 -17.60 4.00 8.12
CA ALA A 122 -17.36 5.10 9.05
C ALA A 122 -16.47 4.65 10.23
N PHE A 123 -16.75 3.49 10.79
CA PHE A 123 -15.94 2.90 11.86
C PHE A 123 -14.48 2.66 11.40
N LEU A 124 -14.28 2.10 10.21
CA LEU A 124 -12.95 1.82 9.68
C LEU A 124 -12.15 3.11 9.39
N VAL A 125 -12.82 4.14 8.89
CA VAL A 125 -12.21 5.46 8.66
C VAL A 125 -11.79 6.09 9.98
N GLU A 126 -12.68 6.11 10.97
CA GLU A 126 -12.45 6.76 12.25
C GLU A 126 -11.37 6.06 13.08
N HIS A 127 -11.41 4.72 13.16
CA HIS A 127 -10.52 3.96 14.05
C HIS A 127 -9.19 3.56 13.42
N TYR A 128 -9.15 3.38 12.11
CA TYR A 128 -7.97 2.88 11.41
C TYR A 128 -7.40 3.83 10.35
N GLY A 129 -8.06 4.96 10.09
CA GLY A 129 -7.62 5.93 9.09
C GLY A 129 -7.68 5.40 7.65
N ILE A 130 -8.57 4.42 7.39
CA ILE A 130 -8.73 3.89 6.04
C ILE A 130 -9.38 4.94 5.15
N GLY A 131 -8.86 5.11 3.94
CA GLY A 131 -9.43 6.04 2.96
C GLY A 131 -9.35 5.52 1.53
N PRO A 132 -10.21 6.03 0.64
CA PRO A 132 -10.08 5.75 -0.78
C PRO A 132 -8.82 6.43 -1.34
N ILE A 133 -8.32 5.90 -2.46
CA ILE A 133 -7.34 6.63 -3.26
C ILE A 133 -8.00 7.88 -3.86
N THR A 134 -7.22 8.95 -3.98
CA THR A 134 -7.65 10.23 -4.58
C THR A 134 -6.81 10.56 -5.82
N THR A 135 -5.86 11.47 -5.72
CA THR A 135 -4.85 11.69 -6.75
C THR A 135 -3.48 11.28 -6.23
N PRO A 136 -2.53 10.86 -7.08
CA PRO A 136 -1.20 10.47 -6.64
C PRO A 136 -0.53 11.54 -5.77
N GLU A 137 -0.61 12.81 -6.17
CA GLU A 137 0.00 13.94 -5.48
C GLU A 137 -0.61 14.15 -4.08
N ASN A 138 -1.94 14.09 -3.99
CA ASN A 138 -2.65 14.29 -2.73
C ASN A 138 -2.39 13.13 -1.75
N ASP A 139 -2.43 11.91 -2.26
CA ASP A 139 -2.19 10.72 -1.44
C ASP A 139 -0.72 10.66 -0.95
N LEU A 140 0.25 10.98 -1.81
CA LEU A 140 1.66 11.10 -1.42
C LEU A 140 1.85 12.19 -0.36
N SER A 141 1.25 13.36 -0.54
CA SER A 141 1.35 14.45 0.45
C SER A 141 0.77 14.11 1.81
N THR A 142 -0.19 13.18 1.84
CA THR A 142 -0.87 12.74 3.07
C THR A 142 -0.13 11.58 3.74
N LEU A 143 0.40 10.65 2.93
CA LEU A 143 1.03 9.41 3.42
C LEU A 143 2.50 9.58 3.79
N MET A 144 3.20 10.53 3.17
CA MET A 144 4.64 10.76 3.34
C MET A 144 4.96 12.01 4.19
N LYS A 145 4.24 12.13 5.30
CA LYS A 145 4.47 13.19 6.30
C LYS A 145 5.45 12.73 7.37
#